data_70d98801a7337a5c794c927ba5270d1a
#
_entry.id   70d98801a7337a5c794c927ba5270d1a
#
_cell.length_a   1.000
_cell.length_b   1.000
_cell.length_c   1.000
_cell.angle_alpha   90.00
_cell.angle_beta   90.00
_cell.angle_gamma   90.00
#
_symmetry.space_group_name_H-M   'P 1'
#
loop_
_entity.id
_entity.type
_entity.pdbx_description
1 polymer ?
#
loop_
_entity_poly.entity_id
_entity_poly.type
_entity_poly.pdbx_seq_one_letter_code
_entity_poly.pdbx_strand_id
1 'polypeptide(L)'
;MKFTKIFSAAIVIAAVAGAASVCSAQSSANAAVNSASTTQTAAPYTEGAVWQITMVKTKPGMGDDYLKSLAKTFKAANDEAKKQGIITDYKILSGDAATTQDFDLLLMVEYPNMAAMDGLREKTEPIVDKILGTEDQQRQVAVKRVEIRDIMGDKLMREITLK
;
A
#
# COMPACT_ATOMS: atom_id res chain seq x y z
N MET A 1 -0.89 13.97 -31.89
CA MET A 1 0.45 13.41 -31.73
C MET A 1 0.35 12.30 -30.67
N LYS A 2 0.50 11.05 -31.11
CA LYS A 2 0.38 9.87 -30.22
C LYS A 2 1.76 9.62 -29.59
N PHE A 3 1.90 9.78 -28.29
CA PHE A 3 3.11 9.38 -27.55
C PHE A 3 3.00 7.90 -27.18
N THR A 4 3.79 7.11 -27.88
CA THR A 4 3.97 5.68 -27.67
C THR A 4 4.79 5.46 -26.38
N LYS A 5 4.20 4.81 -25.40
CA LYS A 5 4.91 4.34 -24.20
C LYS A 5 5.79 3.15 -24.59
N ILE A 6 7.11 3.34 -24.57
CA ILE A 6 8.08 2.25 -24.75
C ILE A 6 8.38 1.67 -23.37
N PHE A 7 7.77 0.51 -23.07
CA PHE A 7 8.24 -0.36 -22.00
C PHE A 7 9.13 -1.43 -22.63
N SER A 8 10.44 -1.31 -22.43
CA SER A 8 11.43 -2.28 -22.89
C SER A 8 11.52 -3.39 -21.83
N ALA A 9 10.86 -4.51 -22.09
CA ALA A 9 11.08 -5.75 -21.35
C ALA A 9 12.12 -6.54 -22.13
N ALA A 10 13.35 -6.61 -21.62
CA ALA A 10 14.40 -7.48 -22.15
C ALA A 10 14.19 -8.90 -21.63
N ILE A 11 13.62 -9.76 -22.45
CA ILE A 11 13.61 -11.23 -22.24
C ILE A 11 14.88 -11.76 -22.88
N VAL A 12 15.81 -12.23 -22.05
CA VAL A 12 16.95 -13.03 -22.51
C VAL A 12 16.54 -14.49 -22.48
N ILE A 13 16.30 -15.07 -23.67
CA ILE A 13 16.15 -16.52 -23.87
C ILE A 13 17.52 -17.03 -24.25
N ALA A 14 18.15 -17.79 -23.37
CA ALA A 14 19.30 -18.60 -23.70
C ALA A 14 18.83 -20.04 -23.93
N ALA A 15 18.76 -20.44 -25.20
CA ALA A 15 18.59 -21.80 -25.60
C ALA A 15 19.98 -22.46 -25.66
N VAL A 16 20.18 -23.53 -24.91
CA VAL A 16 21.29 -24.46 -25.14
C VAL A 16 20.69 -25.87 -25.31
N ALA A 17 20.82 -26.34 -26.54
CA ALA A 17 20.55 -27.73 -26.89
C ALA A 17 21.82 -28.58 -26.69
N GLY A 18 21.65 -29.81 -26.26
CA GLY A 18 22.66 -30.81 -26.59
C GLY A 18 22.93 -31.93 -25.59
N ALA A 19 22.51 -33.12 -25.98
CA ALA A 19 23.13 -34.44 -25.86
C ALA A 19 22.95 -35.26 -24.58
N ALA A 20 22.11 -36.22 -24.77
CA ALA A 20 22.15 -37.70 -24.60
C ALA A 20 23.05 -38.34 -23.53
N SER A 21 22.35 -39.17 -22.73
CA SER A 21 22.70 -40.51 -22.23
C SER A 21 23.90 -40.67 -21.29
N VAL A 22 23.63 -41.09 -20.07
CA VAL A 22 24.02 -42.42 -19.57
C VAL A 22 23.16 -42.81 -18.37
N CYS A 23 22.54 -43.99 -18.49
CA CYS A 23 21.86 -44.68 -17.41
C CYS A 23 22.93 -45.14 -16.40
N SER A 24 22.81 -44.72 -15.13
CA SER A 24 23.48 -45.39 -14.01
C SER A 24 22.49 -45.51 -12.87
N ALA A 25 22.08 -46.70 -12.64
CA ALA A 25 21.35 -47.10 -11.46
C ALA A 25 22.21 -46.86 -10.22
N GLN A 26 21.74 -45.97 -9.34
CA GLN A 26 22.29 -45.86 -8.01
C GLN A 26 21.19 -45.93 -6.97
N SER A 27 21.20 -47.03 -6.36
CA SER A 27 20.83 -47.42 -5.00
C SER A 27 20.11 -46.33 -4.16
N SER A 28 18.91 -46.70 -3.77
CA SER A 28 18.12 -46.04 -2.74
C SER A 28 18.87 -45.94 -1.42
N ALA A 29 19.47 -44.79 -1.16
CA ALA A 29 19.78 -44.38 0.18
C ALA A 29 18.62 -43.49 0.65
N ASN A 30 17.72 -44.06 1.43
CA ASN A 30 16.73 -43.33 2.21
C ASN A 30 17.49 -42.39 3.20
N ALA A 31 17.85 -41.20 2.74
CA ALA A 31 18.15 -40.13 3.65
C ALA A 31 16.82 -39.69 4.29
N ALA A 32 16.57 -40.24 5.48
CA ALA A 32 15.57 -39.66 6.38
C ALA A 32 15.95 -38.19 6.56
N VAL A 33 15.28 -37.34 5.81
CA VAL A 33 15.29 -35.88 6.09
C VAL A 33 14.64 -35.77 7.47
N ASN A 34 15.49 -35.66 8.48
CA ASN A 34 15.11 -35.31 9.83
C ASN A 34 14.50 -33.90 9.72
N SER A 35 13.19 -33.85 9.52
CA SER A 35 12.43 -32.62 9.69
C SER A 35 12.56 -32.25 11.17
N ALA A 36 13.63 -31.52 11.50
CA ALA A 36 13.70 -30.83 12.76
C ALA A 36 12.45 -29.98 12.84
N SER A 37 11.43 -30.46 13.53
CA SER A 37 10.30 -29.65 13.95
C SER A 37 10.89 -28.52 14.82
N THR A 38 11.21 -27.41 14.16
CA THR A 38 11.51 -26.18 14.86
C THR A 38 10.23 -25.90 15.65
N THR A 39 10.27 -26.11 16.94
CA THR A 39 9.20 -25.73 17.85
C THR A 39 9.08 -24.21 17.71
N GLN A 40 8.23 -23.76 16.80
CA GLN A 40 7.99 -22.34 16.58
C GLN A 40 7.31 -21.84 17.84
N THR A 41 8.08 -21.21 18.71
CA THR A 41 7.55 -20.57 19.91
C THR A 41 6.40 -19.66 19.48
N ALA A 42 5.21 -19.91 20.02
CA ALA A 42 4.05 -19.12 19.66
C ALA A 42 4.33 -17.63 19.88
N ALA A 43 4.00 -16.81 18.89
CA ALA A 43 4.23 -15.38 18.97
C ALA A 43 3.59 -14.79 20.25
N PRO A 44 4.23 -13.84 20.93
CA PRO A 44 3.72 -13.24 22.17
C PRO A 44 2.54 -12.29 21.92
N TYR A 45 2.04 -12.23 20.69
CA TYR A 45 0.93 -11.35 20.28
C TYR A 45 0.03 -12.06 19.25
N THR A 46 -1.14 -11.49 19.07
CA THR A 46 -2.04 -11.77 17.93
C THR A 46 -2.01 -10.60 16.96
N GLU A 47 -2.04 -10.92 15.66
CA GLU A 47 -2.09 -9.93 14.60
C GLU A 47 -3.52 -9.43 14.38
N GLY A 48 -3.68 -8.12 14.21
CA GLY A 48 -4.94 -7.44 13.93
C GLY A 48 -4.98 -6.81 12.54
N ALA A 49 -5.74 -5.74 12.44
CA ALA A 49 -5.90 -4.94 11.23
C ALA A 49 -4.58 -4.30 10.75
N VAL A 50 -4.58 -3.89 9.49
CA VAL A 50 -3.44 -3.21 8.88
C VAL A 50 -3.81 -1.76 8.62
N TRP A 51 -2.96 -0.85 9.07
CA TRP A 51 -3.12 0.58 8.92
C TRP A 51 -2.13 1.14 7.91
N GLN A 52 -2.65 1.78 6.86
CA GLN A 52 -1.86 2.67 6.02
C GLN A 52 -1.93 4.06 6.62
N ILE A 53 -0.77 4.64 6.94
CA ILE A 53 -0.65 5.91 7.65
C ILE A 53 0.16 6.86 6.79
N THR A 54 -0.45 7.99 6.40
CA THR A 54 0.23 9.07 5.68
C THR A 54 0.43 10.24 6.65
N MET A 55 1.68 10.62 6.85
CA MET A 55 2.08 11.78 7.65
C MET A 55 2.12 13.02 6.78
N VAL A 56 1.34 14.02 7.14
CA VAL A 56 1.19 15.24 6.35
C VAL A 56 1.57 16.45 7.19
N LYS A 57 2.27 17.40 6.56
CA LYS A 57 2.54 18.72 7.09
C LYS A 57 1.84 19.76 6.24
N THR A 58 0.98 20.56 6.86
CA THR A 58 0.32 21.66 6.16
C THR A 58 1.27 22.85 6.02
N LYS A 59 1.15 23.59 4.94
CA LYS A 59 1.86 24.85 4.80
C LYS A 59 1.28 25.90 5.77
N PRO A 60 2.08 26.86 6.24
CA PRO A 60 1.61 27.90 7.15
C PRO A 60 0.35 28.58 6.64
N GLY A 61 -0.70 28.58 7.46
CA GLY A 61 -2.01 29.17 7.14
C GLY A 61 -2.89 28.37 6.19
N MET A 62 -2.45 27.18 5.72
CA MET A 62 -3.20 26.36 4.73
C MET A 62 -3.95 25.18 5.36
N GLY A 63 -3.96 25.04 6.68
CA GLY A 63 -4.59 23.93 7.38
C GLY A 63 -6.06 23.76 7.04
N ASP A 64 -6.86 24.81 7.15
CA ASP A 64 -8.29 24.79 6.85
C ASP A 64 -8.59 24.47 5.37
N ASP A 65 -7.80 25.01 4.46
CA ASP A 65 -7.97 24.76 3.03
C ASP A 65 -7.62 23.30 2.68
N TYR A 66 -6.61 22.74 3.35
CA TYR A 66 -6.31 21.34 3.23
C TYR A 66 -7.42 20.44 3.80
N LEU A 67 -7.96 20.75 4.98
CA LEU A 67 -9.09 20.03 5.57
C LEU A 67 -10.34 20.08 4.68
N LYS A 68 -10.67 21.24 4.09
CA LYS A 68 -11.75 21.36 3.09
C LYS A 68 -11.49 20.48 1.86
N SER A 69 -10.24 20.39 1.39
CA SER A 69 -9.85 19.52 0.29
C SER A 69 -10.00 18.04 0.68
N LEU A 70 -9.57 17.65 1.88
CA LEU A 70 -9.73 16.28 2.39
C LEU A 70 -11.19 15.86 2.48
N ALA A 71 -12.10 16.75 2.90
CA ALA A 71 -13.53 16.45 2.96
C ALA A 71 -14.10 16.06 1.59
N LYS A 72 -13.66 16.72 0.53
CA LYS A 72 -14.14 16.48 -0.84
C LYS A 72 -13.47 15.28 -1.52
N THR A 73 -12.33 14.84 -1.04
CA THR A 73 -11.50 13.83 -1.69
C THR A 73 -11.28 12.62 -0.81
N PHE A 74 -10.44 12.72 0.22
CA PHE A 74 -10.09 11.62 1.11
C PHE A 74 -11.31 11.03 1.82
N LYS A 75 -12.13 11.89 2.45
CA LYS A 75 -13.36 11.46 3.13
C LYS A 75 -14.33 10.81 2.15
N ALA A 76 -14.64 11.46 1.03
CA ALA A 76 -15.60 10.96 0.07
C ALA A 76 -15.18 9.61 -0.52
N ALA A 77 -13.89 9.44 -0.86
CA ALA A 77 -13.34 8.19 -1.37
C ALA A 77 -13.37 7.06 -0.33
N ASN A 78 -12.98 7.36 0.91
CA ASN A 78 -12.96 6.35 1.96
C ASN A 78 -14.37 5.98 2.46
N ASP A 79 -15.32 6.92 2.48
CA ASP A 79 -16.73 6.60 2.75
C ASP A 79 -17.29 5.59 1.74
N GLU A 80 -16.98 5.77 0.46
CA GLU A 80 -17.41 4.86 -0.59
C GLU A 80 -16.66 3.52 -0.52
N ALA A 81 -15.35 3.53 -0.30
CA ALA A 81 -14.54 2.32 -0.13
C ALA A 81 -15.01 1.49 1.09
N LYS A 82 -15.39 2.14 2.18
CA LYS A 82 -15.96 1.49 3.36
C LYS A 82 -17.31 0.86 3.08
N LYS A 83 -18.21 1.53 2.33
CA LYS A 83 -19.48 0.96 1.89
C LYS A 83 -19.30 -0.28 1.03
N GLN A 84 -18.26 -0.31 0.21
CA GLN A 84 -17.95 -1.45 -0.65
C GLN A 84 -17.15 -2.55 0.06
N GLY A 85 -16.81 -2.37 1.34
CA GLY A 85 -16.04 -3.34 2.12
C GLY A 85 -14.56 -3.48 1.69
N ILE A 86 -14.02 -2.49 0.96
CA ILE A 86 -12.62 -2.47 0.55
C ILE A 86 -11.72 -2.12 1.74
N ILE A 87 -12.19 -1.21 2.60
CA ILE A 87 -11.55 -0.81 3.85
C ILE A 87 -12.49 -1.05 5.03
N THR A 88 -11.92 -1.20 6.22
CA THR A 88 -12.68 -1.38 7.48
C THR A 88 -13.04 -0.04 8.10
N ASP A 89 -12.08 0.86 8.16
CA ASP A 89 -12.25 2.19 8.75
C ASP A 89 -11.22 3.18 8.18
N TYR A 90 -11.39 4.46 8.50
CA TYR A 90 -10.38 5.49 8.27
C TYR A 90 -10.48 6.56 9.33
N LYS A 91 -9.35 7.23 9.61
CA LYS A 91 -9.26 8.29 10.62
C LYS A 91 -8.37 9.41 10.13
N ILE A 92 -8.64 10.61 10.63
CA ILE A 92 -7.76 11.76 10.49
C ILE A 92 -7.45 12.22 11.90
N LEU A 93 -6.17 12.25 12.26
CA LEU A 93 -5.71 12.84 13.52
C LEU A 93 -5.03 14.16 13.19
N SER A 94 -5.38 15.20 13.93
CA SER A 94 -4.78 16.53 13.82
C SER A 94 -4.12 16.88 15.14
N GLY A 95 -2.94 17.49 15.07
CA GLY A 95 -2.19 17.95 16.23
C GLY A 95 -1.26 19.09 15.85
N ASP A 96 -0.45 19.50 16.79
CA ASP A 96 0.58 20.51 16.57
C ASP A 96 1.92 19.84 16.25
N ALA A 97 2.62 20.31 15.23
CA ALA A 97 3.95 19.85 14.91
C ALA A 97 4.95 20.23 16.01
N ALA A 98 5.67 19.26 16.57
CA ALA A 98 6.63 19.49 17.65
C ALA A 98 7.90 20.20 17.16
N THR A 99 8.25 20.03 15.89
CA THR A 99 9.43 20.63 15.24
C THR A 99 9.09 21.07 13.81
N THR A 100 10.00 21.81 13.20
CA THR A 100 9.86 22.21 11.78
C THR A 100 9.87 21.04 10.79
N GLN A 101 10.36 19.88 11.18
CA GLN A 101 10.38 18.65 10.38
C GLN A 101 9.24 17.68 10.72
N ASP A 102 8.40 18.02 11.70
CA ASP A 102 7.30 17.17 12.11
C ASP A 102 6.05 17.40 11.25
N PHE A 103 5.10 16.48 11.35
CA PHE A 103 3.79 16.52 10.70
C PHE A 103 2.74 17.07 11.70
N ASP A 104 1.65 17.57 11.17
CA ASP A 104 0.49 18.08 11.94
C ASP A 104 -0.79 17.29 11.69
N LEU A 105 -0.78 16.39 10.67
CA LEU A 105 -1.91 15.53 10.35
C LEU A 105 -1.44 14.10 10.08
N LEU A 106 -2.22 13.12 10.58
CA LEU A 106 -2.15 11.72 10.17
C LEU A 106 -3.43 11.35 9.43
N LEU A 107 -3.28 10.88 8.20
CA LEU A 107 -4.35 10.25 7.45
C LEU A 107 -4.17 8.74 7.57
N MET A 108 -5.18 8.06 8.10
CA MET A 108 -5.09 6.62 8.42
C MET A 108 -6.23 5.88 7.72
N VAL A 109 -5.89 4.78 7.05
CA VAL A 109 -6.86 3.87 6.42
C VAL A 109 -6.63 2.47 6.95
N GLU A 110 -7.69 1.83 7.41
CA GLU A 110 -7.67 0.49 8.00
C GLU A 110 -8.12 -0.56 6.97
N TYR A 111 -7.31 -1.59 6.83
CA TYR A 111 -7.62 -2.78 6.05
C TYR A 111 -7.76 -3.99 6.98
N PRO A 112 -8.65 -4.94 6.68
CA PRO A 112 -8.86 -6.10 7.56
C PRO A 112 -7.60 -6.97 7.72
N ASN A 113 -6.74 -7.01 6.72
CA ASN A 113 -5.47 -7.74 6.69
C ASN A 113 -4.61 -7.32 5.50
N MET A 114 -3.39 -7.85 5.37
CA MET A 114 -2.49 -7.54 4.26
C MET A 114 -3.03 -8.00 2.90
N ALA A 115 -3.74 -9.12 2.83
CA ALA A 115 -4.30 -9.65 1.58
C ALA A 115 -5.40 -8.73 0.99
N ALA A 116 -6.04 -7.90 1.81
CA ALA A 116 -7.01 -6.91 1.34
C ALA A 116 -6.40 -5.86 0.41
N MET A 117 -5.07 -5.70 0.46
CA MET A 117 -4.33 -4.76 -0.40
C MET A 117 -4.05 -5.33 -1.79
N ASP A 118 -4.25 -6.64 -2.00
CA ASP A 118 -4.08 -7.26 -3.32
C ASP A 118 -5.17 -6.76 -4.27
N GLY A 119 -4.75 -6.27 -5.44
CA GLY A 119 -5.66 -5.65 -6.41
C GLY A 119 -6.36 -4.39 -5.91
N LEU A 120 -5.78 -3.69 -4.92
CA LEU A 120 -6.39 -2.50 -4.32
C LEU A 120 -6.62 -1.39 -5.35
N ARG A 121 -5.70 -1.23 -6.30
CA ARG A 121 -5.82 -0.20 -7.34
C ARG A 121 -7.08 -0.42 -8.18
N GLU A 122 -7.27 -1.63 -8.69
CA GLU A 122 -8.42 -1.98 -9.52
C GLU A 122 -9.76 -1.81 -8.78
N LYS A 123 -9.76 -2.06 -7.47
CA LYS A 123 -10.94 -1.88 -6.61
C LYS A 123 -11.24 -0.40 -6.34
N THR A 124 -10.21 0.44 -6.21
CA THR A 124 -10.38 1.86 -5.82
C THR A 124 -10.45 2.82 -6.99
N GLU A 125 -9.90 2.48 -8.16
CA GLU A 125 -9.90 3.34 -9.35
C GLU A 125 -11.30 3.82 -9.75
N PRO A 126 -12.36 2.96 -9.80
CA PRO A 126 -13.72 3.42 -10.11
C PRO A 126 -14.28 4.41 -9.08
N ILE A 127 -13.87 4.29 -7.82
CA ILE A 127 -14.28 5.22 -6.75
C ILE A 127 -13.60 6.58 -6.96
N VAL A 128 -12.31 6.56 -7.27
CA VAL A 128 -11.51 7.75 -7.53
C VAL A 128 -12.04 8.50 -8.75
N ASP A 129 -12.33 7.79 -9.84
CA ASP A 129 -12.89 8.38 -11.06
C ASP A 129 -14.26 9.02 -10.81
N LYS A 130 -15.12 8.37 -10.02
CA LYS A 130 -16.44 8.91 -9.66
C LYS A 130 -16.34 10.21 -8.84
N ILE A 131 -15.34 10.33 -7.97
CA ILE A 131 -15.21 11.45 -7.02
C ILE A 131 -14.35 12.58 -7.56
N LEU A 132 -13.23 12.25 -8.21
CA LEU A 132 -12.23 13.20 -8.68
C LEU A 132 -12.32 13.47 -10.17
N GLY A 133 -13.10 12.65 -10.92
CA GLY A 133 -13.28 12.77 -12.36
C GLY A 133 -12.11 12.19 -13.16
N THR A 134 -11.85 12.79 -14.31
CA THR A 134 -10.85 12.30 -15.26
C THR A 134 -9.42 12.36 -14.70
N GLU A 135 -8.48 11.60 -15.32
CA GLU A 135 -7.05 11.64 -14.97
C GLU A 135 -6.48 13.06 -14.93
N ASP A 136 -6.90 13.93 -15.86
CA ASP A 136 -6.44 15.33 -15.89
C ASP A 136 -6.95 16.13 -14.69
N GLN A 137 -8.19 15.91 -14.29
CA GLN A 137 -8.77 16.52 -13.07
C GLN A 137 -8.07 16.01 -11.81
N GLN A 138 -7.82 14.71 -11.71
CA GLN A 138 -7.07 14.11 -10.62
C GLN A 138 -5.65 14.68 -10.53
N ARG A 139 -4.96 14.83 -11.67
CA ARG A 139 -3.63 15.45 -11.74
C ARG A 139 -3.65 16.90 -11.27
N GLN A 140 -4.64 17.69 -11.69
CA GLN A 140 -4.80 19.08 -11.25
C GLN A 140 -5.00 19.17 -9.72
N VAL A 141 -5.83 18.28 -9.15
CA VAL A 141 -6.02 18.20 -7.70
C VAL A 141 -4.71 17.83 -6.99
N ALA A 142 -3.94 16.87 -7.54
CA ALA A 142 -2.66 16.47 -6.98
C ALA A 142 -1.64 17.61 -6.98
N VAL A 143 -1.53 18.36 -8.08
CA VAL A 143 -0.64 19.52 -8.19
C VAL A 143 -1.03 20.62 -7.19
N LYS A 144 -2.31 20.98 -7.11
CA LYS A 144 -2.78 21.97 -6.15
C LYS A 144 -2.51 21.60 -4.69
N ARG A 145 -2.52 20.30 -4.37
CA ARG A 145 -2.22 19.85 -3.01
C ARG A 145 -0.77 20.11 -2.61
N VAL A 146 0.18 20.06 -3.54
CA VAL A 146 1.60 20.35 -3.24
C VAL A 146 1.78 21.80 -2.78
N GLU A 147 0.91 22.70 -3.21
CA GLU A 147 0.95 24.12 -2.80
C GLU A 147 0.51 24.33 -1.34
N ILE A 148 -0.31 23.43 -0.79
CA ILE A 148 -0.93 23.58 0.53
C ILE A 148 -0.41 22.61 1.59
N ARG A 149 0.33 21.56 1.19
CA ARG A 149 0.87 20.55 2.09
C ARG A 149 2.13 19.86 1.57
N ASP A 150 2.90 19.27 2.47
CA ASP A 150 3.97 18.31 2.19
C ASP A 150 3.58 16.93 2.73
N ILE A 151 3.95 15.86 2.02
CA ILE A 151 3.91 14.50 2.56
C ILE A 151 5.25 14.24 3.23
N MET A 152 5.22 14.00 4.53
CA MET A 152 6.42 13.74 5.34
C MET A 152 6.80 12.26 5.32
N GLY A 153 5.87 11.38 4.97
CA GLY A 153 6.11 9.95 4.80
C GLY A 153 4.83 9.14 4.84
N ASP A 154 4.99 7.88 4.44
CA ASP A 154 3.93 6.86 4.49
C ASP A 154 4.44 5.64 5.23
N LYS A 155 3.57 5.01 6.02
CA LYS A 155 3.86 3.77 6.75
C LYS A 155 2.72 2.79 6.60
N LEU A 156 3.08 1.52 6.53
CA LEU A 156 2.15 0.42 6.70
C LEU A 156 2.44 -0.24 8.04
N MET A 157 1.46 -0.27 8.93
CA MET A 157 1.59 -0.82 10.28
C MET A 157 0.50 -1.84 10.53
N ARG A 158 0.84 -2.87 11.29
CA ARG A 158 -0.13 -3.87 11.75
C ARG A 158 -0.45 -3.64 13.21
N GLU A 159 -1.72 -3.67 13.52
CA GLU A 159 -2.18 -3.71 14.89
C GLU A 159 -1.81 -5.06 15.52
N ILE A 160 -1.34 -5.05 16.74
CA ILE A 160 -1.02 -6.26 17.51
C ILE A 160 -1.66 -6.18 18.88
N THR A 161 -2.15 -7.32 19.39
CA THR A 161 -2.62 -7.46 20.76
C THR A 161 -1.67 -8.40 21.49
N LEU A 162 -1.07 -7.93 22.57
CA LEU A 162 -0.19 -8.74 23.41
C LEU A 162 -1.01 -9.81 24.15
N LYS A 163 -0.41 -11.01 24.29
CA LYS A 163 -1.01 -12.14 25.03
C LYS A 163 -0.72 -12.06 26.50
#